data_8759be6d54e83e51a8e79319e812ba54
#
_entry.id   8759be6d54e83e51a8e79319e812ba54
#
_cell.length_a   1.000
_cell.length_b   1.000
_cell.length_c   1.000
_cell.angle_alpha   90.00
_cell.angle_beta   90.00
_cell.angle_gamma   90.00
#
_symmetry.space_group_name_H-M   'P 1'
#
loop_
_entity.id
_entity.type
_entity.pdbx_description
1 polymer ?
#
loop_
_entity_poly.entity_id
_entity_poly.type
_entity_poly.pdbx_seq_one_letter_code
_entity_poly.pdbx_strand_id
1 'polypeptide(L)'
;MPSLKSQRHHWWPEAVSQFWVAPEDKLTGWIRPNGIVKRLPPKNLGAISNGHAVKYSKDPYDSTGVDASFEAEFAKADSAFPTVIKWLNSLEFQSLESRHGTECFTPINSNDAEVALLLECLVSLVVRSPMTRAASVRFCEAWRGPLPARERNALISMNLWHLQRRFVDGLGVSGKFVVIFSPSREFIFGDGFFSNFQPVNLPELPKMLVPITPRIAVLYVRPFRYRTEPRLSTLSVDAEHADALNLAVYVYAKENIFFRQEQPNLSPYFSGSSHLSFSNSANPVDRLIELIPGCSV
;
A
#
# COMPACT_ATOMS: atom_id res chain seq x y z
N MET A 1 -18.49 -9.44 29.74
CA MET A 1 -17.91 -10.12 28.57
C MET A 1 -16.44 -10.33 28.85
N PRO A 2 -15.83 -11.47 28.50
CA PRO A 2 -14.41 -11.65 28.70
C PRO A 2 -13.65 -10.61 27.86
N SER A 3 -12.70 -9.90 28.48
CA SER A 3 -11.84 -8.95 27.78
C SER A 3 -11.04 -9.69 26.71
N LEU A 4 -11.09 -9.23 25.46
CA LEU A 4 -10.22 -9.75 24.43
C LEU A 4 -8.76 -9.50 24.83
N LYS A 5 -7.93 -10.55 24.80
CA LYS A 5 -6.50 -10.42 25.06
C LYS A 5 -5.88 -9.47 24.03
N SER A 6 -4.88 -8.69 24.48
CA SER A 6 -4.08 -7.86 23.56
C SER A 6 -3.51 -8.73 22.43
N GLN A 7 -3.79 -8.35 21.20
CA GLN A 7 -3.34 -9.05 20.00
C GLN A 7 -2.44 -8.15 19.17
N ARG A 8 -1.45 -8.76 18.51
CA ARG A 8 -0.66 -8.09 17.46
C ARG A 8 -1.39 -8.23 16.14
N HIS A 9 -1.80 -7.11 15.56
CA HIS A 9 -2.42 -7.07 14.26
C HIS A 9 -1.40 -6.61 13.21
N HIS A 10 -1.28 -7.38 12.14
CA HIS A 10 -0.33 -7.07 11.07
C HIS A 10 -0.97 -6.12 10.06
N TRP A 11 -0.44 -4.90 9.96
CA TRP A 11 -0.75 -4.00 8.85
C TRP A 11 0.00 -4.42 7.56
N TRP A 12 1.10 -5.16 7.71
CA TRP A 12 1.80 -5.82 6.62
C TRP A 12 1.50 -7.33 6.69
N PRO A 13 0.61 -7.85 5.80
CA PRO A 13 0.21 -9.24 5.86
C PRO A 13 1.38 -10.20 5.73
N GLU A 14 1.36 -11.31 6.46
CA GLU A 14 2.41 -12.30 6.42
C GLU A 14 2.61 -12.86 5.00
N ALA A 15 1.51 -13.12 4.28
CA ALA A 15 1.54 -13.59 2.91
C ALA A 15 2.29 -12.64 1.95
N VAL A 16 2.32 -11.33 2.23
CA VAL A 16 3.09 -10.34 1.48
C VAL A 16 4.52 -10.26 2.00
N SER A 17 4.71 -10.16 3.32
CA SER A 17 6.02 -9.95 3.94
C SER A 17 7.01 -11.09 3.67
N GLN A 18 6.53 -12.31 3.44
CA GLN A 18 7.36 -13.47 3.09
C GLN A 18 8.15 -13.28 1.78
N PHE A 19 7.65 -12.51 0.83
CA PHE A 19 8.36 -12.21 -0.41
C PHE A 19 9.53 -11.23 -0.22
N TRP A 20 9.56 -10.54 0.91
CA TRP A 20 10.58 -9.55 1.26
C TRP A 20 11.70 -10.15 2.14
N VAL A 21 11.69 -11.46 2.31
CA VAL A 21 12.71 -12.20 3.04
C VAL A 21 13.87 -12.50 2.10
N ALA A 22 15.08 -12.11 2.49
CA ALA A 22 16.29 -12.47 1.73
C ALA A 22 16.57 -13.98 1.84
N PRO A 23 16.96 -14.63 0.74
CA PRO A 23 17.22 -16.06 0.73
C PRO A 23 18.37 -16.48 1.66
N GLU A 24 19.37 -15.60 1.81
CA GLU A 24 20.65 -15.88 2.46
C GLU A 24 20.51 -16.00 3.97
N ASP A 25 19.87 -15.02 4.61
CA ASP A 25 19.82 -14.90 6.08
C ASP A 25 18.40 -15.11 6.64
N LYS A 26 17.40 -15.27 5.76
CA LYS A 26 15.98 -15.40 6.13
C LYS A 26 15.43 -14.20 6.89
N LEU A 27 16.01 -13.02 6.67
CA LEU A 27 15.62 -11.76 7.30
C LEU A 27 15.14 -10.75 6.25
N THR A 28 14.39 -9.77 6.73
CA THR A 28 13.97 -8.59 5.95
C THR A 28 14.76 -7.38 6.43
N GLY A 29 15.28 -6.60 5.51
CA GLY A 29 15.92 -5.34 5.81
C GLY A 29 14.89 -4.30 6.24
N TRP A 30 15.23 -3.47 7.20
CA TRP A 30 14.38 -2.43 7.76
C TRP A 30 15.20 -1.15 8.02
N ILE A 31 14.68 -0.03 7.54
CA ILE A 31 15.29 1.30 7.70
C ILE A 31 14.30 2.25 8.36
N ARG A 32 14.80 3.09 9.26
CA ARG A 32 14.07 4.20 9.86
C ARG A 32 14.51 5.57 9.32
N PRO A 33 13.69 6.63 9.47
CA PRO A 33 14.03 7.98 9.01
C PRO A 33 15.34 8.54 9.58
N ASN A 34 15.71 8.11 10.80
CA ASN A 34 16.96 8.49 11.45
C ASN A 34 18.20 7.70 10.97
N GLY A 35 18.07 6.92 9.89
CA GLY A 35 19.16 6.14 9.31
C GLY A 35 19.47 4.81 10.01
N ILE A 36 18.72 4.44 11.05
CA ILE A 36 18.89 3.13 11.68
C ILE A 36 18.49 2.03 10.70
N VAL A 37 19.43 1.12 10.42
CA VAL A 37 19.22 -0.06 9.58
C VAL A 37 19.35 -1.31 10.42
N LYS A 38 18.41 -2.25 10.25
CA LYS A 38 18.42 -3.57 10.88
C LYS A 38 17.94 -4.61 9.89
N ARG A 39 18.26 -5.89 10.17
CA ARG A 39 17.65 -7.04 9.50
C ARG A 39 16.91 -7.86 10.55
N LEU A 40 15.64 -8.13 10.33
CA LEU A 40 14.76 -8.75 11.32
C LEU A 40 13.89 -9.82 10.67
N PRO A 41 13.48 -10.85 11.44
CA PRO A 41 12.47 -11.79 10.97
C PRO A 41 11.16 -11.07 10.62
N PRO A 42 10.48 -11.42 9.50
CA PRO A 42 9.27 -10.72 9.05
C PRO A 42 8.16 -10.70 10.11
N LYS A 43 8.04 -11.74 10.93
CA LYS A 43 7.07 -11.79 12.05
C LYS A 43 7.25 -10.66 13.09
N ASN A 44 8.39 -10.00 13.13
CA ASN A 44 8.67 -8.89 14.02
C ASN A 44 8.38 -7.52 13.39
N LEU A 45 8.02 -7.52 12.11
CA LEU A 45 7.81 -6.32 11.32
C LEU A 45 6.31 -6.13 11.00
N GLY A 46 5.92 -4.91 10.67
CA GLY A 46 4.60 -4.62 10.14
C GLY A 46 3.42 -4.90 11.08
N ALA A 47 3.62 -4.89 12.40
CA ALA A 47 2.57 -5.16 13.37
C ALA A 47 2.35 -4.01 14.36
N ILE A 48 1.10 -3.82 14.75
CA ILE A 48 0.67 -2.84 15.75
C ILE A 48 -0.13 -3.57 16.84
N SER A 49 0.19 -3.32 18.10
CA SER A 49 -0.60 -3.85 19.21
C SER A 49 -2.01 -3.28 19.19
N ASN A 50 -3.00 -4.16 19.22
CA ASN A 50 -4.43 -3.83 19.13
C ASN A 50 -4.80 -2.96 17.91
N GLY A 51 -4.05 -3.10 16.82
CA GLY A 51 -4.20 -2.27 15.62
C GLY A 51 -5.58 -2.33 14.97
N HIS A 52 -6.29 -3.48 15.06
CA HIS A 52 -7.64 -3.68 14.51
C HIS A 52 -8.69 -3.85 15.59
N ALA A 53 -8.45 -3.27 16.76
CA ALA A 53 -9.33 -3.37 17.90
C ALA A 53 -10.07 -2.07 18.16
N VAL A 54 -11.35 -2.17 18.50
CA VAL A 54 -12.21 -1.03 18.84
C VAL A 54 -12.63 -1.12 20.30
N LYS A 55 -12.61 0.00 21.00
CA LYS A 55 -13.08 0.10 22.37
C LYS A 55 -14.25 1.09 22.45
N TYR A 56 -15.41 0.58 22.80
CA TYR A 56 -16.64 1.39 22.93
C TYR A 56 -16.92 1.89 24.33
N SER A 57 -16.18 1.39 25.36
CA SER A 57 -16.43 1.76 26.75
C SER A 57 -16.55 3.28 26.93
N LYS A 58 -17.64 3.72 27.54
CA LYS A 58 -17.90 5.13 27.82
C LYS A 58 -17.02 5.66 28.97
N ASP A 59 -16.47 4.77 29.79
CA ASP A 59 -15.58 5.16 30.88
C ASP A 59 -14.18 5.46 30.35
N PRO A 60 -13.71 6.72 30.40
CA PRO A 60 -12.38 7.10 29.98
C PRO A 60 -11.26 6.45 30.83
N TYR A 61 -11.57 5.96 32.02
CA TYR A 61 -10.63 5.35 32.93
C TYR A 61 -10.66 3.82 32.93
N ASP A 62 -11.60 3.22 32.19
CA ASP A 62 -11.65 1.76 32.04
C ASP A 62 -10.47 1.27 31.19
N SER A 63 -9.49 0.68 31.84
CA SER A 63 -8.30 0.08 31.23
C SER A 63 -8.56 -1.34 30.70
N THR A 64 -9.74 -1.90 30.93
CA THR A 64 -10.06 -3.28 30.63
C THR A 64 -10.53 -3.45 29.20
N GLY A 65 -9.82 -4.29 28.44
CA GLY A 65 -10.29 -4.98 27.25
C GLY A 65 -10.53 -4.14 26.01
N VAL A 66 -10.76 -4.87 24.96
CA VAL A 66 -11.19 -4.42 23.64
C VAL A 66 -12.60 -4.94 23.44
N ASP A 67 -13.53 -4.10 22.96
CA ASP A 67 -14.95 -4.45 22.83
C ASP A 67 -15.23 -5.19 21.52
N ALA A 68 -14.50 -4.84 20.46
CA ALA A 68 -14.64 -5.47 19.14
C ALA A 68 -13.32 -5.45 18.37
N SER A 69 -13.24 -6.31 17.36
CA SER A 69 -12.15 -6.31 16.39
C SER A 69 -12.75 -6.26 14.97
N PHE A 70 -12.14 -5.46 14.10
CA PHE A 70 -12.47 -5.41 12.67
C PHE A 70 -11.46 -6.17 11.79
N GLU A 71 -10.69 -7.08 12.39
CA GLU A 71 -9.76 -7.97 11.68
C GLU A 71 -10.47 -8.74 10.55
N ALA A 72 -11.73 -9.14 10.78
CA ALA A 72 -12.54 -9.85 9.80
C ALA A 72 -12.74 -9.09 8.49
N GLU A 73 -12.68 -7.75 8.50
CA GLU A 73 -12.81 -6.92 7.28
C GLU A 73 -11.66 -7.15 6.30
N PHE A 74 -10.51 -7.61 6.79
CA PHE A 74 -9.34 -7.91 5.98
C PHE A 74 -9.19 -9.40 5.61
N ALA A 75 -10.01 -10.27 6.18
CA ALA A 75 -9.88 -11.73 6.01
C ALA A 75 -9.95 -12.16 4.54
N LYS A 76 -10.79 -11.50 3.74
CA LYS A 76 -10.91 -11.77 2.31
C LYS A 76 -9.61 -11.44 1.58
N ALA A 77 -9.04 -10.27 1.82
CA ALA A 77 -7.77 -9.87 1.23
C ALA A 77 -6.63 -10.79 1.70
N ASP A 78 -6.54 -11.08 3.00
CA ASP A 78 -5.49 -11.94 3.57
C ASP A 78 -5.52 -13.34 2.97
N SER A 79 -6.70 -13.90 2.73
CA SER A 79 -6.88 -15.19 2.05
C SER A 79 -6.56 -15.11 0.55
N ALA A 80 -6.74 -13.95 -0.08
CA ALA A 80 -6.53 -13.77 -1.52
C ALA A 80 -5.06 -13.52 -1.90
N PHE A 81 -4.24 -12.92 -1.01
CA PHE A 81 -2.86 -12.56 -1.33
C PHE A 81 -2.04 -13.68 -1.95
N PRO A 82 -2.03 -14.93 -1.45
CA PRO A 82 -1.23 -15.99 -2.05
C PRO A 82 -1.62 -16.26 -3.51
N THR A 83 -2.92 -16.27 -3.80
CA THR A 83 -3.46 -16.50 -5.16
C THR A 83 -3.13 -15.33 -6.08
N VAL A 84 -3.36 -14.10 -5.62
CA VAL A 84 -3.07 -12.88 -6.38
C VAL A 84 -1.59 -12.77 -6.69
N ILE A 85 -0.70 -12.98 -5.72
CA ILE A 85 0.75 -12.89 -5.94
C ILE A 85 1.22 -13.99 -6.91
N LYS A 86 0.70 -15.21 -6.77
CA LYS A 86 1.00 -16.29 -7.73
C LYS A 86 0.57 -15.92 -9.14
N TRP A 87 -0.61 -15.37 -9.30
CA TRP A 87 -1.12 -14.89 -10.59
C TRP A 87 -0.25 -13.75 -11.16
N LEU A 88 0.07 -12.72 -10.37
CA LEU A 88 0.94 -11.62 -10.80
C LEU A 88 2.32 -12.12 -11.27
N ASN A 89 2.90 -13.11 -10.59
CA ASN A 89 4.17 -13.71 -10.99
C ASN A 89 4.08 -14.59 -12.26
N SER A 90 2.90 -15.01 -12.66
CA SER A 90 2.68 -15.79 -13.89
C SER A 90 2.39 -14.93 -15.12
N LEU A 91 2.25 -13.61 -14.96
CA LEU A 91 2.01 -12.70 -16.08
C LEU A 91 3.23 -12.58 -16.97
N GLU A 92 2.99 -12.38 -18.26
CA GLU A 92 4.04 -12.14 -19.24
C GLU A 92 4.46 -10.67 -19.23
N PHE A 93 5.77 -10.43 -19.29
CA PHE A 93 6.35 -9.11 -19.35
C PHE A 93 7.28 -9.02 -20.57
N GLN A 94 7.14 -7.97 -21.37
CA GLN A 94 8.06 -7.73 -22.45
C GLN A 94 9.49 -7.46 -21.93
N SER A 95 10.49 -7.91 -22.68
CA SER A 95 11.88 -7.58 -22.36
C SER A 95 12.15 -6.08 -22.55
N LEU A 96 13.11 -5.55 -21.80
CA LEU A 96 13.50 -4.13 -21.88
C LEU A 96 14.06 -3.74 -23.26
N GLU A 97 14.65 -4.70 -23.97
CA GLU A 97 15.31 -4.50 -25.27
C GLU A 97 14.32 -4.29 -26.42
N SER A 98 13.07 -4.73 -26.25
CA SER A 98 12.03 -4.67 -27.30
C SER A 98 11.16 -3.41 -27.27
N ARG A 99 11.56 -2.36 -26.54
CA ARG A 99 10.71 -1.18 -26.29
C ARG A 99 10.84 -0.09 -27.33
N HIS A 100 9.70 0.38 -27.81
CA HIS A 100 9.60 1.60 -28.59
C HIS A 100 8.39 2.43 -28.13
N GLY A 101 8.63 3.54 -27.45
CA GLY A 101 7.60 4.54 -27.11
C GLY A 101 6.45 4.01 -26.24
N THR A 102 5.20 4.26 -26.65
CA THR A 102 3.98 3.81 -25.96
C THR A 102 3.70 2.31 -26.07
N GLU A 103 4.47 1.56 -26.86
CA GLU A 103 4.34 0.10 -27.00
C GLU A 103 4.92 -0.70 -25.82
N CYS A 104 5.34 0.00 -24.77
CA CYS A 104 5.88 -0.63 -23.57
C CYS A 104 4.83 -1.37 -22.72
N PHE A 105 3.56 -1.10 -22.92
CA PHE A 105 2.48 -1.74 -22.17
C PHE A 105 1.94 -2.94 -22.93
N THR A 106 1.97 -4.11 -22.28
CA THR A 106 1.38 -5.33 -22.84
C THR A 106 0.00 -5.54 -22.26
N PRO A 107 -1.07 -5.47 -23.05
CA PRO A 107 -2.42 -5.78 -22.59
C PRO A 107 -2.52 -7.23 -22.09
N ILE A 108 -3.20 -7.42 -20.97
CA ILE A 108 -3.46 -8.72 -20.37
C ILE A 108 -4.97 -8.96 -20.31
N ASN A 109 -5.40 -10.11 -20.82
CA ASN A 109 -6.77 -10.58 -20.60
C ASN A 109 -6.94 -10.96 -19.13
N SER A 110 -7.89 -10.33 -18.47
CA SER A 110 -8.24 -10.61 -17.08
C SER A 110 -9.77 -10.62 -16.94
N ASN A 111 -10.27 -11.49 -16.08
CA ASN A 111 -11.68 -11.49 -15.74
C ASN A 111 -11.98 -10.57 -14.54
N ASP A 112 -13.24 -10.24 -14.34
CA ASP A 112 -13.67 -9.36 -13.26
C ASP A 112 -13.34 -9.90 -11.87
N ALA A 113 -13.31 -11.22 -11.69
CA ALA A 113 -12.99 -11.84 -10.40
C ALA A 113 -11.52 -11.67 -10.04
N GLU A 114 -10.60 -11.82 -11.00
CA GLU A 114 -9.16 -11.58 -10.80
C GLU A 114 -8.89 -10.12 -10.45
N VAL A 115 -9.49 -9.20 -11.21
CA VAL A 115 -9.34 -7.76 -10.97
C VAL A 115 -9.95 -7.36 -9.62
N ALA A 116 -11.10 -7.90 -9.26
CA ALA A 116 -11.73 -7.64 -7.96
C ALA A 116 -10.87 -8.12 -6.79
N LEU A 117 -10.25 -9.32 -6.90
CA LEU A 117 -9.34 -9.83 -5.87
C LEU A 117 -8.06 -9.00 -5.79
N LEU A 118 -7.51 -8.58 -6.93
CA LEU A 118 -6.36 -7.69 -6.95
C LEU A 118 -6.68 -6.37 -6.25
N LEU A 119 -7.81 -5.74 -6.59
CA LEU A 119 -8.25 -4.50 -5.95
C LEU A 119 -8.45 -4.68 -4.44
N GLU A 120 -9.09 -5.76 -4.01
CA GLU A 120 -9.28 -6.09 -2.60
C GLU A 120 -7.94 -6.11 -1.84
N CYS A 121 -6.92 -6.76 -2.43
CA CYS A 121 -5.57 -6.82 -1.87
C CYS A 121 -4.89 -5.45 -1.81
N LEU A 122 -4.95 -4.67 -2.89
CA LEU A 122 -4.33 -3.34 -2.95
C LEU A 122 -4.95 -2.38 -1.93
N VAL A 123 -6.28 -2.32 -1.89
CA VAL A 123 -7.02 -1.48 -0.94
C VAL A 123 -6.71 -1.89 0.49
N SER A 124 -6.63 -3.19 0.78
CA SER A 124 -6.29 -3.69 2.10
C SER A 124 -4.93 -3.20 2.60
N LEU A 125 -3.89 -3.20 1.74
CA LEU A 125 -2.58 -2.66 2.11
C LEU A 125 -2.63 -1.16 2.39
N VAL A 126 -3.31 -0.39 1.54
CA VAL A 126 -3.44 1.06 1.71
C VAL A 126 -4.23 1.39 2.98
N VAL A 127 -5.40 0.77 3.19
CA VAL A 127 -6.30 1.07 4.32
C VAL A 127 -5.65 0.77 5.66
N ARG A 128 -4.99 -0.40 5.81
CA ARG A 128 -4.38 -0.79 7.08
C ARG A 128 -3.02 -0.14 7.34
N SER A 129 -2.48 0.61 6.38
CA SER A 129 -1.16 1.23 6.49
C SER A 129 -1.08 2.24 7.65
N PRO A 130 0.10 2.40 8.28
CA PRO A 130 0.35 3.48 9.24
C PRO A 130 0.05 4.88 8.71
N MET A 131 0.26 5.12 7.41
CA MET A 131 -0.10 6.38 6.75
C MET A 131 -1.61 6.67 6.84
N THR A 132 -2.47 5.72 6.48
CA THR A 132 -3.93 5.88 6.56
C THR A 132 -4.40 6.04 8.01
N ARG A 133 -3.77 5.32 8.94
CA ARG A 133 -4.03 5.49 10.38
C ARG A 133 -3.72 6.92 10.85
N ALA A 134 -2.60 7.48 10.44
CA ALA A 134 -2.25 8.86 10.75
C ALA A 134 -3.22 9.87 10.11
N ALA A 135 -3.61 9.63 8.86
CA ALA A 135 -4.59 10.47 8.14
C ALA A 135 -5.96 10.48 8.83
N SER A 136 -6.36 9.35 9.45
CA SER A 136 -7.66 9.19 10.11
C SER A 136 -7.88 10.13 11.31
N VAL A 137 -6.84 10.65 11.91
CA VAL A 137 -6.92 11.55 13.08
C VAL A 137 -6.43 12.96 12.78
N ARG A 138 -5.74 13.15 11.65
CA ARG A 138 -5.06 14.42 11.33
C ARG A 138 -5.95 15.65 11.41
N PHE A 139 -7.19 15.53 10.93
CA PHE A 139 -8.14 16.67 10.98
C PHE A 139 -8.50 17.02 12.42
N CYS A 140 -8.85 16.03 13.24
CA CYS A 140 -9.20 16.27 14.64
C CYS A 140 -8.01 16.81 15.45
N GLU A 141 -6.81 16.26 15.24
CA GLU A 141 -5.59 16.72 15.91
C GLU A 141 -5.15 18.13 15.46
N ALA A 142 -5.42 18.51 14.21
CA ALA A 142 -5.16 19.86 13.74
C ALA A 142 -6.06 20.91 14.42
N TRP A 143 -7.31 20.53 14.76
CA TRP A 143 -8.27 21.44 15.40
C TRP A 143 -8.15 21.48 16.93
N ARG A 144 -7.92 20.34 17.57
CA ARG A 144 -7.99 20.18 19.02
C ARG A 144 -6.62 20.01 19.69
N GLY A 145 -5.56 19.95 18.90
CA GLY A 145 -4.26 19.48 19.36
C GLY A 145 -4.19 17.95 19.50
N PRO A 146 -3.07 17.41 20.00
CA PRO A 146 -2.87 15.97 20.15
C PRO A 146 -3.99 15.33 20.97
N LEU A 147 -4.61 14.30 20.41
CA LEU A 147 -5.68 13.58 21.08
C LEU A 147 -5.10 12.64 22.14
N PRO A 148 -5.80 12.44 23.28
CA PRO A 148 -5.48 11.37 24.23
C PRO A 148 -5.38 10.02 23.49
N ALA A 149 -4.42 9.18 23.87
CA ALA A 149 -4.11 7.93 23.16
C ALA A 149 -5.34 7.05 22.93
N ARG A 150 -6.25 6.98 23.90
CA ARG A 150 -7.48 6.20 23.81
C ARG A 150 -8.46 6.78 22.77
N GLU A 151 -8.75 8.07 22.84
CA GLU A 151 -9.61 8.76 21.86
C GLU A 151 -9.04 8.64 20.46
N ARG A 152 -7.73 8.84 20.33
CA ARG A 152 -7.00 8.67 19.08
C ARG A 152 -7.16 7.26 18.51
N ASN A 153 -6.97 6.23 19.31
CA ASN A 153 -7.10 4.85 18.87
C ASN A 153 -8.55 4.50 18.50
N ALA A 154 -9.53 4.96 19.27
CA ALA A 154 -10.94 4.75 18.96
C ALA A 154 -11.32 5.39 17.62
N LEU A 155 -10.90 6.64 17.38
CA LEU A 155 -11.18 7.36 16.14
C LEU A 155 -10.52 6.68 14.92
N ILE A 156 -9.25 6.24 15.06
CA ILE A 156 -8.56 5.46 14.02
C ILE A 156 -9.37 4.20 13.71
N SER A 157 -9.73 3.44 14.72
CA SER A 157 -10.41 2.15 14.55
C SER A 157 -11.78 2.31 13.90
N MET A 158 -12.56 3.29 14.33
CA MET A 158 -13.86 3.59 13.73
C MET A 158 -13.75 3.99 12.27
N ASN A 159 -12.75 4.81 11.93
CA ASN A 159 -12.52 5.21 10.55
C ASN A 159 -12.08 4.02 9.68
N LEU A 160 -11.14 3.20 10.16
CA LEU A 160 -10.61 2.07 9.38
C LEU A 160 -11.65 0.96 9.17
N TRP A 161 -12.53 0.72 10.15
CA TRP A 161 -13.50 -0.38 10.09
C TRP A 161 -14.32 -0.39 8.80
N HIS A 162 -14.73 0.77 8.32
CA HIS A 162 -15.57 0.86 7.12
C HIS A 162 -14.80 1.14 5.82
N LEU A 163 -13.52 1.51 5.93
CA LEU A 163 -12.77 1.98 4.75
C LEU A 163 -12.51 0.88 3.73
N GLN A 164 -12.17 -0.34 4.18
CA GLN A 164 -11.91 -1.46 3.29
C GLN A 164 -13.09 -1.67 2.34
N ARG A 165 -14.26 -1.93 2.92
CA ARG A 165 -15.48 -2.20 2.17
C ARG A 165 -15.89 -1.00 1.31
N ARG A 166 -15.87 0.19 1.91
CA ARG A 166 -16.27 1.42 1.21
C ARG A 166 -15.40 1.69 -0.02
N PHE A 167 -14.09 1.47 0.06
CA PHE A 167 -13.21 1.70 -1.09
C PHE A 167 -13.36 0.57 -2.12
N VAL A 168 -13.42 -0.67 -1.71
CA VAL A 168 -13.62 -1.78 -2.63
C VAL A 168 -14.95 -1.63 -3.38
N ASP A 169 -16.05 -1.38 -2.68
CA ASP A 169 -17.37 -1.20 -3.28
C ASP A 169 -17.43 0.05 -4.18
N GLY A 170 -16.83 1.16 -3.73
CA GLY A 170 -16.83 2.43 -4.47
C GLY A 170 -15.94 2.42 -5.73
N LEU A 171 -14.88 1.62 -5.74
CA LEU A 171 -14.02 1.46 -6.91
C LEU A 171 -14.58 0.38 -7.86
N GLY A 172 -15.15 -0.68 -7.32
CA GLY A 172 -15.62 -1.83 -8.10
C GLY A 172 -14.49 -2.42 -8.96
N VAL A 173 -14.85 -2.90 -10.15
CA VAL A 173 -13.86 -3.38 -11.14
C VAL A 173 -13.53 -2.33 -12.20
N SER A 174 -13.77 -1.05 -11.89
CA SER A 174 -13.48 0.08 -12.79
C SER A 174 -12.02 0.53 -12.70
N GLY A 175 -11.58 1.32 -13.68
CA GLY A 175 -10.22 1.86 -13.72
C GLY A 175 -9.23 1.01 -14.52
N LYS A 176 -7.96 1.37 -14.41
CA LYS A 176 -6.82 0.75 -15.09
C LYS A 176 -5.85 0.19 -14.07
N PHE A 177 -5.31 -0.97 -14.37
CA PHE A 177 -4.27 -1.63 -13.58
C PHE A 177 -3.02 -1.81 -14.44
N VAL A 178 -1.88 -1.41 -13.92
CA VAL A 178 -0.58 -1.70 -14.53
C VAL A 178 0.24 -2.51 -13.54
N VAL A 179 0.59 -3.72 -13.92
CA VAL A 179 1.52 -4.57 -13.17
C VAL A 179 2.92 -4.25 -13.67
N ILE A 180 3.72 -3.67 -12.79
CA ILE A 180 5.07 -3.17 -13.10
C ILE A 180 6.08 -4.18 -12.60
N PHE A 181 6.93 -4.66 -13.50
CA PHE A 181 8.00 -5.60 -13.21
C PHE A 181 9.37 -4.94 -13.38
N SER A 182 10.23 -5.11 -12.38
CA SER A 182 11.61 -4.65 -12.42
C SER A 182 12.59 -5.82 -12.36
N PRO A 183 13.24 -6.18 -13.49
CA PRO A 183 14.17 -7.31 -13.53
C PRO A 183 15.51 -7.01 -12.86
N SER A 184 15.97 -5.77 -12.88
CA SER A 184 17.33 -5.37 -12.46
C SER A 184 17.38 -4.68 -11.10
N ARG A 185 16.34 -3.95 -10.69
CA ARG A 185 16.28 -3.20 -9.43
C ARG A 185 15.10 -3.66 -8.59
N GLU A 186 15.30 -3.90 -7.29
CA GLU A 186 14.20 -4.23 -6.38
C GLU A 186 13.41 -3.00 -5.99
N PHE A 187 12.09 -3.17 -5.89
CA PHE A 187 11.25 -2.22 -5.20
C PHE A 187 11.52 -2.27 -3.68
N ILE A 188 11.18 -1.18 -3.01
CA ILE A 188 11.11 -1.11 -1.55
C ILE A 188 9.65 -1.10 -1.10
N PHE A 189 9.40 -1.51 0.14
CA PHE A 189 8.07 -1.49 0.73
C PHE A 189 8.04 -0.48 1.88
N GLY A 190 7.06 0.42 1.87
CA GLY A 190 6.90 1.44 2.90
C GLY A 190 5.70 1.19 3.81
N ASP A 191 5.66 1.87 4.95
CA ASP A 191 4.49 1.92 5.83
C ASP A 191 3.45 2.97 5.39
N GLY A 192 3.61 3.50 4.19
CA GLY A 192 2.69 4.32 3.43
C GLY A 192 2.87 4.08 1.94
N PHE A 193 1.85 4.40 1.17
CA PHE A 193 1.83 4.16 -0.27
C PHE A 193 1.48 5.45 -1.01
N PHE A 194 2.04 5.63 -2.21
CA PHE A 194 1.51 6.65 -3.10
C PHE A 194 0.01 6.39 -3.31
N SER A 195 -0.80 7.25 -2.77
CA SER A 195 -2.25 7.14 -2.83
C SER A 195 -2.88 8.48 -2.53
N ASN A 196 -3.97 8.80 -3.22
CA ASN A 196 -4.79 9.98 -2.90
C ASN A 196 -6.06 9.61 -2.11
N PHE A 197 -6.14 8.41 -1.56
CA PHE A 197 -7.24 7.96 -0.73
C PHE A 197 -7.26 8.70 0.60
N GLN A 198 -8.44 9.15 1.00
CA GLN A 198 -8.63 9.84 2.28
C GLN A 198 -9.67 9.09 3.13
N PRO A 199 -9.50 9.05 4.46
CA PRO A 199 -10.43 8.35 5.35
C PRO A 199 -11.88 8.85 5.23
N VAL A 200 -12.08 10.10 4.84
CA VAL A 200 -13.41 10.70 4.77
C VAL A 200 -14.09 10.45 3.43
N ASN A 201 -13.35 10.55 2.32
CA ASN A 201 -13.92 10.47 0.97
C ASN A 201 -13.08 9.62 0.03
N LEU A 202 -13.77 8.83 -0.82
CA LEU A 202 -13.14 8.28 -2.01
C LEU A 202 -12.87 9.44 -2.98
N PRO A 203 -11.64 9.60 -3.49
CA PRO A 203 -11.33 10.65 -4.44
C PRO A 203 -12.06 10.43 -5.76
N GLU A 204 -12.37 11.52 -6.47
CA GLU A 204 -12.98 11.44 -7.81
C GLU A 204 -12.08 10.72 -8.81
N LEU A 205 -10.78 10.96 -8.72
CA LEU A 205 -9.73 10.35 -9.56
C LEU A 205 -8.82 9.48 -8.70
N PRO A 206 -9.28 8.32 -8.25
CA PRO A 206 -8.50 7.47 -7.35
C PRO A 206 -7.27 6.93 -8.06
N LYS A 207 -6.13 7.00 -7.35
CA LYS A 207 -4.85 6.47 -7.80
C LYS A 207 -4.06 5.91 -6.63
N MET A 208 -3.34 4.81 -6.84
CA MET A 208 -2.42 4.22 -5.88
C MET A 208 -1.33 3.41 -6.57
N LEU A 209 -0.13 3.43 -6.00
CA LEU A 209 0.99 2.56 -6.37
C LEU A 209 1.37 1.75 -5.14
N VAL A 210 1.35 0.43 -5.28
CA VAL A 210 1.61 -0.52 -4.19
C VAL A 210 2.64 -1.55 -4.64
N PRO A 211 3.86 -1.56 -4.08
CA PRO A 211 4.79 -2.66 -4.21
C PRO A 211 4.22 -3.91 -3.52
N ILE A 212 4.11 -5.01 -4.25
CA ILE A 212 3.57 -6.28 -3.72
C ILE A 212 4.71 -7.25 -3.40
N THR A 213 5.69 -7.34 -4.30
CA THR A 213 6.92 -8.10 -4.10
C THR A 213 8.13 -7.23 -4.43
N PRO A 214 9.35 -7.63 -4.11
CA PRO A 214 10.54 -6.87 -4.50
C PRO A 214 10.70 -6.64 -6.02
N ARG A 215 10.00 -7.43 -6.83
CA ARG A 215 10.08 -7.31 -8.30
C ARG A 215 8.80 -6.82 -8.95
N ILE A 216 7.68 -6.76 -8.20
CA ILE A 216 6.37 -6.40 -8.75
C ILE A 216 5.74 -5.30 -7.90
N ALA A 217 5.38 -4.20 -8.56
CA ALA A 217 4.49 -3.17 -8.05
C ALA A 217 3.21 -3.11 -8.89
N VAL A 218 2.12 -2.66 -8.31
CA VAL A 218 0.86 -2.45 -9.04
C VAL A 218 0.45 -1.00 -8.94
N LEU A 219 0.23 -0.37 -10.09
CA LEU A 219 -0.35 0.94 -10.22
C LEU A 219 -1.83 0.78 -10.57
N TYR A 220 -2.69 1.39 -9.78
CA TYR A 220 -4.12 1.54 -10.08
C TYR A 220 -4.44 3.00 -10.30
N VAL A 221 -5.28 3.28 -11.30
CA VAL A 221 -5.79 4.62 -11.59
C VAL A 221 -7.19 4.55 -12.20
N ARG A 222 -8.07 5.48 -11.82
CA ARG A 222 -9.36 5.71 -12.48
C ARG A 222 -9.44 7.17 -12.91
N PRO A 223 -8.98 7.51 -14.13
CA PRO A 223 -9.10 8.85 -14.68
C PRO A 223 -10.56 9.22 -14.92
N PHE A 224 -10.84 10.50 -15.06
CA PHE A 224 -12.19 10.99 -15.38
C PHE A 224 -12.70 10.46 -16.73
N ARG A 225 -11.80 10.41 -17.72
CA ARG A 225 -12.08 9.83 -19.03
C ARG A 225 -11.04 8.77 -19.35
N TYR A 226 -11.48 7.56 -19.67
CA TYR A 226 -10.61 6.48 -20.09
C TYR A 226 -11.38 5.44 -20.88
N ARG A 227 -10.69 4.69 -21.74
CA ARG A 227 -11.24 3.49 -22.38
C ARG A 227 -11.12 2.34 -21.37
N THR A 228 -12.16 1.56 -21.18
CA THR A 228 -12.13 0.42 -20.25
C THR A 228 -11.04 -0.57 -20.64
N GLU A 229 -10.94 -0.89 -21.94
CA GLU A 229 -9.95 -1.84 -22.44
C GLU A 229 -8.69 -1.18 -23.00
N PRO A 230 -7.51 -1.78 -22.80
CA PRO A 230 -7.27 -2.90 -21.88
C PRO A 230 -7.40 -2.43 -20.42
N ARG A 231 -8.05 -3.25 -19.59
CA ARG A 231 -8.22 -2.95 -18.15
C ARG A 231 -6.92 -3.19 -17.37
N LEU A 232 -6.23 -4.27 -17.73
CA LEU A 232 -4.97 -4.69 -17.13
C LEU A 232 -3.87 -4.66 -18.20
N SER A 233 -2.72 -4.14 -17.83
CA SER A 233 -1.51 -4.21 -18.65
C SER A 233 -0.30 -4.54 -17.78
N THR A 234 0.71 -5.15 -18.40
CA THR A 234 2.03 -5.31 -17.78
C THR A 234 3.01 -4.29 -18.36
N LEU A 235 3.98 -3.92 -17.54
CA LEU A 235 5.07 -3.00 -17.90
C LEU A 235 6.36 -3.49 -17.23
N SER A 236 7.41 -3.74 -18.01
CA SER A 236 8.73 -3.89 -17.40
C SER A 236 9.40 -2.53 -17.24
N VAL A 237 10.18 -2.30 -16.20
CA VAL A 237 10.92 -1.06 -15.98
C VAL A 237 12.41 -1.36 -15.75
N ASP A 238 13.28 -0.48 -16.25
CA ASP A 238 14.70 -0.53 -15.95
C ASP A 238 15.01 -0.04 -14.53
N ALA A 239 16.30 -0.03 -14.17
CA ALA A 239 16.74 0.37 -12.84
C ALA A 239 16.40 1.84 -12.51
N GLU A 240 16.53 2.74 -13.48
CA GLU A 240 16.28 4.17 -13.28
C GLU A 240 14.79 4.43 -12.99
N HIS A 241 13.91 3.83 -13.79
CA HIS A 241 12.47 3.95 -13.57
C HIS A 241 12.02 3.28 -12.26
N ALA A 242 12.62 2.14 -11.90
CA ALA A 242 12.33 1.50 -10.62
C ALA A 242 12.77 2.36 -9.43
N ASP A 243 13.94 3.00 -9.51
CA ASP A 243 14.43 3.95 -8.50
C ASP A 243 13.53 5.19 -8.42
N ALA A 244 13.01 5.69 -9.54
CA ALA A 244 12.03 6.78 -9.55
C ALA A 244 10.71 6.39 -8.87
N LEU A 245 10.22 5.17 -9.09
CA LEU A 245 9.03 4.66 -8.40
C LEU A 245 9.28 4.42 -6.90
N ASN A 246 10.49 3.95 -6.55
CA ASN A 246 10.91 3.84 -5.15
C ASN A 246 10.93 5.20 -4.44
N LEU A 247 11.24 6.28 -5.16
CA LEU A 247 11.14 7.64 -4.62
C LEU A 247 9.72 7.94 -4.15
N ALA A 248 8.69 7.50 -4.88
CA ALA A 248 7.30 7.65 -4.44
C ALA A 248 7.05 6.89 -3.13
N VAL A 249 7.60 5.69 -2.98
CA VAL A 249 7.49 4.95 -1.70
C VAL A 249 8.14 5.71 -0.56
N TYR A 250 9.32 6.29 -0.74
CA TYR A 250 9.99 7.10 0.28
C TYR A 250 9.18 8.31 0.73
N VAL A 251 8.56 9.02 -0.22
CA VAL A 251 7.75 10.22 0.10
C VAL A 251 6.54 9.87 0.94
N TYR A 252 5.94 8.71 0.72
CA TYR A 252 4.73 8.29 1.42
C TYR A 252 4.99 7.44 2.67
N ALA A 253 6.18 6.85 2.80
CA ALA A 253 6.57 6.14 4.01
C ALA A 253 6.78 7.12 5.17
N LYS A 254 6.31 6.73 6.37
CA LYS A 254 6.37 7.57 7.56
C LYS A 254 7.52 7.21 8.48
N GLU A 255 7.61 5.94 8.86
CA GLU A 255 8.55 5.48 9.87
C GLU A 255 9.35 4.25 9.44
N ASN A 256 8.87 3.51 8.42
CA ASN A 256 9.44 2.21 8.10
C ASN A 256 9.56 2.02 6.59
N ILE A 257 10.77 1.66 6.17
CA ILE A 257 11.05 1.13 4.83
C ILE A 257 11.58 -0.30 5.01
N PHE A 258 11.10 -1.20 4.18
CA PHE A 258 11.54 -2.59 4.12
C PHE A 258 12.15 -2.90 2.76
N PHE A 259 13.18 -3.73 2.76
CA PHE A 259 13.88 -4.18 1.55
C PHE A 259 14.32 -5.64 1.72
N ARG A 260 14.54 -6.33 0.60
CA ARG A 260 14.92 -7.75 0.61
C ARG A 260 16.45 -7.92 0.67
N GLN A 261 17.14 -7.60 -0.39
CA GLN A 261 18.59 -7.86 -0.54
C GLN A 261 19.40 -6.57 -0.53
N GLU A 262 19.21 -5.71 -1.51
CA GLU A 262 19.99 -4.48 -1.63
C GLU A 262 19.47 -3.42 -0.66
N GLN A 263 20.33 -2.96 0.24
CA GLN A 263 20.01 -1.83 1.08
C GLN A 263 19.89 -0.58 0.22
N PRO A 264 18.71 0.04 0.16
CA PRO A 264 18.53 1.24 -0.62
C PRO A 264 19.21 2.44 0.08
N ASN A 265 19.64 3.43 -0.72
CA ASN A 265 20.15 4.69 -0.19
C ASN A 265 19.01 5.44 0.52
N LEU A 266 19.31 5.97 1.71
CA LEU A 266 18.33 6.72 2.46
C LEU A 266 17.99 8.02 1.74
N SER A 267 16.74 8.15 1.34
CA SER A 267 16.24 9.36 0.68
C SER A 267 15.94 10.47 1.70
N PRO A 268 16.33 11.74 1.42
CA PRO A 268 15.93 12.89 2.25
C PRO A 268 14.41 13.04 2.39
N TYR A 269 13.64 12.58 1.40
CA TYR A 269 12.19 12.60 1.45
C TYR A 269 11.60 11.70 2.53
N PHE A 270 12.26 10.62 2.87
CA PHE A 270 11.83 9.72 3.94
C PHE A 270 12.04 10.34 5.32
N SER A 271 13.17 11.00 5.55
CA SER A 271 13.47 11.63 6.85
C SER A 271 12.61 12.87 7.12
N GLY A 272 12.15 13.55 6.08
CA GLY A 272 11.29 14.74 6.17
C GLY A 272 9.82 14.49 5.85
N SER A 273 9.35 13.25 5.87
CA SER A 273 8.07 12.81 5.32
C SER A 273 6.89 13.72 5.68
N SER A 274 6.55 14.60 4.76
CA SER A 274 5.35 15.43 4.83
C SER A 274 4.16 14.77 4.16
N HIS A 275 4.29 13.50 3.76
CA HIS A 275 3.25 12.70 3.10
C HIS A 275 2.60 13.42 1.94
N LEU A 276 3.15 13.99 1.02
CA LEU A 276 2.37 14.59 -0.07
C LEU A 276 3.12 15.60 -0.93
N SER A 277 4.42 15.76 -0.79
CA SER A 277 5.07 16.86 -1.47
C SER A 277 5.89 16.49 -2.68
N PHE A 278 5.28 15.74 -3.61
CA PHE A 278 5.72 15.95 -4.99
C PHE A 278 5.16 17.28 -5.48
N SER A 279 6.01 18.17 -5.97
CA SER A 279 5.52 19.18 -6.91
C SER A 279 4.91 18.45 -8.11
N ASN A 280 3.80 18.90 -8.64
CA ASN A 280 3.07 18.24 -9.73
C ASN A 280 3.95 17.87 -10.95
N SER A 281 5.05 18.58 -11.20
CA SER A 281 5.99 18.33 -12.28
C SER A 281 7.03 17.25 -12.02
N ALA A 282 7.19 16.77 -10.80
CA ALA A 282 8.27 15.87 -10.39
C ALA A 282 7.80 14.46 -9.99
N ASN A 283 6.49 14.22 -9.94
CA ASN A 283 5.94 12.93 -9.52
C ASN A 283 6.10 11.87 -10.62
N PRO A 284 6.95 10.86 -10.43
CA PRO A 284 7.19 9.84 -11.45
C PRO A 284 5.95 8.98 -11.72
N VAL A 285 5.05 8.84 -10.74
CA VAL A 285 3.82 8.05 -10.90
C VAL A 285 2.83 8.78 -11.79
N ASP A 286 2.66 10.09 -11.63
CA ASP A 286 1.74 10.86 -12.47
C ASP A 286 2.22 10.87 -13.93
N ARG A 287 3.53 10.97 -14.17
CA ARG A 287 4.10 10.81 -15.54
C ARG A 287 3.81 9.44 -16.13
N LEU A 288 3.91 8.38 -15.31
CA LEU A 288 3.58 7.04 -15.77
C LEU A 288 2.09 6.90 -16.10
N ILE A 289 1.20 7.53 -15.32
CA ILE A 289 -0.25 7.52 -15.56
C ILE A 289 -0.60 8.12 -16.93
N GLU A 290 0.07 9.20 -17.33
CA GLU A 290 -0.13 9.84 -18.64
C GLU A 290 0.20 8.91 -19.83
N LEU A 291 1.06 7.91 -19.61
CA LEU A 291 1.48 6.96 -20.63
C LEU A 291 0.57 5.72 -20.72
N ILE A 292 -0.35 5.51 -19.75
CA ILE A 292 -1.18 4.30 -19.73
C ILE A 292 -2.14 4.29 -20.92
N PRO A 293 -2.16 3.20 -21.73
CA PRO A 293 -3.04 3.09 -22.88
C PRO A 293 -4.52 3.29 -22.52
N GLY A 294 -5.16 4.23 -23.24
CA GLY A 294 -6.56 4.55 -23.02
C GLY A 294 -6.85 5.48 -21.83
N CYS A 295 -5.85 5.95 -21.10
CA CYS A 295 -5.98 7.13 -20.27
C CYS A 295 -5.77 8.36 -21.15
N SER A 296 -6.82 9.12 -21.37
CA SER A 296 -6.70 10.46 -21.99
C SER A 296 -6.61 11.46 -20.85
N VAL A 297 -5.58 12.27 -20.87
CA VAL A 297 -5.45 13.43 -19.99
C VAL A 297 -6.42 14.51 -20.42
#